data_16517afd044436fe4fc14a3d006649dc
#
_entry.id   16517afd044436fe4fc14a3d006649dc
#
_cell.length_a   1.000
_cell.length_b   1.000
_cell.length_c   1.000
_cell.angle_alpha   90.00
_cell.angle_beta   90.00
_cell.angle_gamma   90.00
#
_symmetry.space_group_name_H-M   'P 1'
#
loop_
_entity.id
_entity.type
_entity.pdbx_description
1 polymer ?
#
loop_
_entity_poly.entity_id
_entity_poly.type
_entity_poly.pdbx_seq_one_letter_code
_entity_poly.pdbx_strand_id
1 'polypeptide(L)'
;WVYEEDGRLAAGWNRIDKIWYYLDTGTGLWQKEPAVNEENAPYLMENTMVRAGLYQDEKEDVEYRAVYSTKDTVEVCVGWEEKPGEFHTINIFNIDKRTGIAKSRVTKEEYAVY
;
A
#
# COMPACT_ATOMS: atom_id res chain seq x y z
N TRP A 1 -16.88 7.76 10.70
CA TRP A 1 -17.14 6.50 10.03
C TRP A 1 -16.45 5.36 10.78
N VAL A 2 -17.22 4.36 11.15
CA VAL A 2 -16.77 3.22 11.94
C VAL A 2 -17.22 1.93 11.24
N TYR A 3 -16.33 0.95 11.16
CA TYR A 3 -16.62 -0.36 10.58
C TYR A 3 -16.72 -1.40 11.69
N GLU A 4 -17.78 -2.20 11.68
CA GLU A 4 -17.99 -3.27 12.65
C GLU A 4 -17.99 -4.63 11.96
N GLU A 5 -17.41 -5.63 12.62
CA GLU A 5 -17.37 -7.00 12.15
C GLU A 5 -17.70 -7.91 13.31
N ASP A 6 -18.73 -8.78 13.12
CA ASP A 6 -19.20 -9.72 14.16
C ASP A 6 -19.52 -9.05 15.50
N GLY A 7 -20.10 -7.85 15.47
CA GLY A 7 -20.45 -7.11 16.67
C GLY A 7 -19.28 -6.44 17.38
N ARG A 8 -18.11 -6.44 16.75
CA ARG A 8 -16.91 -5.78 17.27
C ARG A 8 -16.46 -4.70 16.31
N LEU A 9 -15.84 -3.65 16.84
CA LEU A 9 -15.21 -2.64 16.00
C LEU A 9 -14.02 -3.27 15.28
N ALA A 10 -14.00 -3.16 13.97
CA ALA A 10 -12.84 -3.57 13.18
C ALA A 10 -11.68 -2.63 13.53
N ALA A 11 -10.46 -3.15 13.54
CA ALA A 11 -9.28 -2.37 13.88
C ALA A 11 -8.12 -2.76 12.96
N GLY A 12 -7.17 -1.82 12.76
CA GLY A 12 -6.03 -2.03 11.91
C GLY A 12 -6.39 -1.96 10.43
N TRP A 13 -5.64 -2.67 9.61
CA TRP A 13 -5.86 -2.68 8.16
C TRP A 13 -6.96 -3.65 7.78
N ASN A 14 -7.97 -3.14 7.06
CA ASN A 14 -9.10 -3.92 6.57
C ASN A 14 -9.30 -3.66 5.08
N ARG A 15 -9.44 -4.71 4.29
CA ARG A 15 -9.64 -4.59 2.85
C ARG A 15 -11.12 -4.66 2.53
N ILE A 16 -11.66 -3.59 1.94
CA ILE A 16 -13.06 -3.46 1.57
C ILE A 16 -13.13 -3.03 0.11
N ASP A 17 -13.74 -3.85 -0.75
CA ASP A 17 -13.85 -3.57 -2.19
C ASP A 17 -12.49 -3.25 -2.83
N LYS A 18 -11.47 -4.07 -2.53
CA LYS A 18 -10.11 -3.98 -3.07
C LYS A 18 -9.26 -2.84 -2.51
N ILE A 19 -9.81 -2.01 -1.63
CA ILE A 19 -9.08 -0.89 -1.01
C ILE A 19 -8.84 -1.18 0.46
N TRP A 20 -7.63 -0.90 0.92
CA TRP A 20 -7.25 -1.03 2.32
C TRP A 20 -7.59 0.23 3.10
N TYR A 21 -8.23 0.04 4.25
CA TYR A 21 -8.57 1.12 5.18
C TYR A 21 -7.93 0.84 6.52
N TYR A 22 -7.24 1.83 7.08
CA TYR A 22 -6.71 1.70 8.43
C TYR A 22 -7.71 2.26 9.42
N LEU A 23 -8.18 1.40 10.31
CA LEU A 23 -9.14 1.76 11.36
C LEU A 23 -8.39 1.84 12.68
N ASP A 24 -8.55 2.97 13.38
CA ASP A 24 -7.88 3.19 14.66
C ASP A 24 -8.20 2.07 15.65
N THR A 25 -7.16 1.50 16.27
CA THR A 25 -7.33 0.34 17.16
C THR A 25 -8.08 0.67 18.45
N GLY A 26 -8.14 1.93 18.84
CA GLY A 26 -8.85 2.36 20.03
C GLY A 26 -10.30 2.77 19.79
N THR A 27 -10.56 3.39 18.62
CA THR A 27 -11.87 4.00 18.31
C THR A 27 -12.60 3.35 17.15
N GLY A 28 -11.90 2.58 16.29
CA GLY A 28 -12.46 2.03 15.06
C GLY A 28 -12.68 3.05 13.96
N LEU A 29 -12.24 4.29 14.14
CA LEU A 29 -12.39 5.35 13.15
C LEU A 29 -11.38 5.22 12.04
N TRP A 30 -11.82 5.49 10.80
CA TRP A 30 -10.96 5.46 9.63
C TRP A 30 -9.95 6.60 9.64
N GLN A 31 -8.66 6.25 9.51
CA GLN A 31 -7.59 7.22 9.34
C GLN A 31 -7.36 7.39 7.85
N LYS A 32 -7.85 8.49 7.30
CA LYS A 32 -7.86 8.75 5.86
C LYS A 32 -6.47 8.96 5.26
N GLU A 33 -5.62 9.73 5.94
CA GLU A 33 -4.29 10.09 5.45
C GLU A 33 -3.22 9.86 6.52
N PRO A 34 -2.94 8.58 6.85
CA PRO A 34 -1.90 8.29 7.83
C PRO A 34 -0.53 8.70 7.30
N ALA A 35 0.35 9.14 8.19
CA ALA A 35 1.72 9.49 7.79
C ALA A 35 2.40 8.25 7.19
N VAL A 36 3.02 8.41 6.03
CA VAL A 36 3.69 7.32 5.32
C VAL A 36 4.86 6.78 6.15
N ASN A 37 4.90 5.46 6.32
CA ASN A 37 5.99 4.76 6.97
C ASN A 37 6.20 3.40 6.33
N GLU A 38 7.22 2.67 6.80
CA GLU A 38 7.57 1.35 6.26
C GLU A 38 6.44 0.33 6.45
N GLU A 39 5.69 0.43 7.53
CA GLU A 39 4.60 -0.51 7.83
C GLU A 39 3.39 -0.29 6.92
N ASN A 40 2.98 0.96 6.70
CA ASN A 40 1.77 1.26 5.93
C ASN A 40 2.00 1.45 4.42
N ALA A 41 3.24 1.69 4.01
CA ALA A 41 3.55 1.95 2.61
C ALA A 41 3.03 0.88 1.63
N PRO A 42 3.16 -0.42 1.92
CA PRO A 42 2.63 -1.45 1.02
C PRO A 42 1.13 -1.32 0.79
N TYR A 43 0.35 -1.04 1.84
CA TYR A 43 -1.11 -0.88 1.73
C TYR A 43 -1.47 0.36 0.94
N LEU A 44 -0.78 1.47 1.18
CA LEU A 44 -1.00 2.71 0.47
C LEU A 44 -0.65 2.58 -1.02
N MET A 45 0.42 1.84 -1.34
CA MET A 45 0.79 1.60 -2.74
C MET A 45 -0.22 0.69 -3.44
N GLU A 46 -0.70 -0.34 -2.80
CA GLU A 46 -1.74 -1.20 -3.39
C GLU A 46 -2.98 -0.38 -3.70
N ASN A 47 -3.44 0.43 -2.74
CA ASN A 47 -4.58 1.33 -2.96
C ASN A 47 -4.36 2.26 -4.15
N THR A 48 -3.16 2.81 -4.25
CA THR A 48 -2.80 3.72 -5.34
C THR A 48 -2.89 3.03 -6.70
N MET A 49 -2.36 1.81 -6.80
CA MET A 49 -2.40 1.04 -8.03
C MET A 49 -3.82 0.59 -8.39
N VAL A 50 -4.63 0.24 -7.41
CA VAL A 50 -6.05 -0.10 -7.63
C VAL A 50 -6.79 1.11 -8.20
N ARG A 51 -6.60 2.30 -7.60
CA ARG A 51 -7.24 3.52 -8.10
C ARG A 51 -6.77 3.89 -9.49
N ALA A 52 -5.51 3.60 -9.82
CA ALA A 52 -4.95 3.87 -11.15
C ALA A 52 -5.35 2.81 -12.18
N GLY A 53 -5.98 1.72 -11.76
CA GLY A 53 -6.36 0.62 -12.64
C GLY A 53 -5.19 -0.24 -13.10
N LEU A 54 -4.08 -0.19 -12.36
CA LEU A 54 -2.87 -0.94 -12.72
C LEU A 54 -2.81 -2.27 -11.97
N TYR A 55 -2.21 -3.27 -12.61
CA TYR A 55 -1.94 -4.59 -12.03
C TYR A 55 -3.20 -5.34 -11.55
N GLN A 56 -4.34 -5.08 -12.20
CA GLN A 56 -5.61 -5.74 -11.84
C GLN A 56 -5.84 -7.04 -12.61
N ASP A 57 -5.19 -7.19 -13.76
CA ASP A 57 -5.39 -8.34 -14.66
C ASP A 57 -4.20 -9.31 -14.65
N GLU A 58 -3.32 -9.20 -13.65
CA GLU A 58 -2.18 -10.11 -13.55
C GLU A 58 -2.63 -11.51 -13.14
N LYS A 59 -1.99 -12.54 -13.70
CA LYS A 59 -2.31 -13.94 -13.38
C LYS A 59 -1.90 -14.31 -11.97
N GLU A 60 -0.80 -13.71 -11.47
CA GLU A 60 -0.32 -13.92 -10.13
C GLU A 60 -0.84 -12.82 -9.22
N ASP A 61 -1.03 -13.14 -7.94
CA ASP A 61 -1.40 -12.14 -6.97
C ASP A 61 -0.24 -11.18 -6.76
N VAL A 62 -0.42 -9.93 -7.12
CA VAL A 62 0.62 -8.91 -7.01
C VAL A 62 0.79 -8.53 -5.54
N GLU A 63 2.03 -8.56 -5.07
CA GLU A 63 2.39 -8.21 -3.71
C GLU A 63 3.14 -6.89 -3.67
N TYR A 64 2.99 -6.18 -2.59
CA TYR A 64 3.65 -4.89 -2.34
C TYR A 64 4.51 -5.05 -1.09
N ARG A 65 5.82 -4.82 -1.22
CA ARG A 65 6.78 -5.02 -0.12
C ARG A 65 7.62 -3.77 0.10
N ALA A 66 7.62 -3.26 1.32
CA ALA A 66 8.55 -2.19 1.71
C ALA A 66 9.92 -2.85 1.92
N VAL A 67 10.90 -2.45 1.12
CA VAL A 67 12.24 -3.07 1.14
C VAL A 67 13.31 -2.15 1.69
N TYR A 68 13.05 -0.85 1.73
CA TYR A 68 14.01 0.13 2.23
C TYR A 68 13.29 1.37 2.70
N SER A 69 13.73 1.92 3.82
CA SER A 69 13.15 3.14 4.38
C SER A 69 14.25 4.04 4.89
N THR A 70 14.14 5.33 4.55
CA THR A 70 15.01 6.37 5.08
C THR A 70 14.19 7.34 5.90
N LYS A 71 14.82 8.39 6.42
CA LYS A 71 14.12 9.46 7.11
C LYS A 71 13.04 10.11 6.23
N ASP A 72 13.29 10.21 4.92
CA ASP A 72 12.47 10.98 4.00
C ASP A 72 11.67 10.12 3.01
N THR A 73 12.03 8.87 2.79
CA THR A 73 11.41 8.04 1.75
C THR A 73 11.19 6.60 2.20
N VAL A 74 10.26 5.92 1.51
CA VAL A 74 10.07 4.48 1.62
C VAL A 74 10.09 3.90 0.21
N GLU A 75 10.90 2.85 0.01
CA GLU A 75 10.93 2.13 -1.26
C GLU A 75 10.03 0.91 -1.17
N VAL A 76 9.10 0.78 -2.12
CA VAL A 76 8.16 -0.34 -2.21
C VAL A 76 8.35 -1.07 -3.53
N CYS A 77 8.62 -2.37 -3.46
CA CYS A 77 8.71 -3.25 -4.62
C CYS A 77 7.35 -3.88 -4.88
N VAL A 78 6.97 -3.92 -6.15
CA VAL A 78 5.72 -4.50 -6.62
C VAL A 78 6.04 -5.70 -7.49
N GLY A 79 5.42 -6.84 -7.23
CA GLY A 79 5.66 -8.06 -8.00
C GLY A 79 5.04 -9.28 -7.36
N TRP A 80 5.64 -10.43 -7.57
CA TRP A 80 5.18 -11.69 -6.99
C TRP A 80 6.36 -12.63 -6.79
N GLU A 81 6.15 -13.67 -5.98
CA GLU A 81 7.14 -14.69 -5.74
C GLU A 81 6.96 -15.82 -6.75
N GLU A 82 7.87 -15.94 -7.73
CA GLU A 82 7.81 -16.98 -8.77
C GLU A 82 8.19 -18.34 -8.21
N LYS A 83 9.19 -18.35 -7.32
CA LYS A 83 9.68 -19.54 -6.64
C LYS A 83 9.97 -19.16 -5.19
N PRO A 84 9.92 -20.09 -4.25
CA PRO A 84 10.26 -19.78 -2.87
C PRO A 84 11.60 -19.03 -2.77
N GLY A 85 11.55 -17.82 -2.23
CA GLY A 85 12.74 -16.99 -2.08
C GLY A 85 13.11 -16.14 -3.30
N GLU A 86 12.41 -16.26 -4.42
CA GLU A 86 12.69 -15.50 -5.65
C GLU A 86 11.52 -14.57 -6.00
N PHE A 87 11.64 -13.31 -5.60
CA PHE A 87 10.62 -12.29 -5.87
C PHE A 87 10.84 -11.67 -7.25
N HIS A 88 9.84 -11.77 -8.12
CA HIS A 88 9.86 -11.16 -9.45
C HIS A 88 9.30 -9.75 -9.35
N THR A 89 10.16 -8.73 -9.45
CA THR A 89 9.77 -7.33 -9.33
C THR A 89 9.36 -6.76 -10.68
N ILE A 90 8.14 -6.21 -10.77
CA ILE A 90 7.63 -5.57 -11.98
C ILE A 90 7.68 -4.05 -11.91
N ASN A 91 7.73 -3.49 -10.71
CA ASN A 91 7.88 -2.05 -10.53
C ASN A 91 8.48 -1.76 -9.15
N ILE A 92 9.06 -0.57 -9.02
CA ILE A 92 9.62 -0.10 -7.75
C ILE A 92 9.21 1.36 -7.59
N PHE A 93 8.64 1.69 -6.43
CA PHE A 93 8.21 3.05 -6.12
C PHE A 93 8.99 3.60 -4.95
N ASN A 94 9.38 4.87 -5.04
CA ASN A 94 9.91 5.63 -3.92
C ASN A 94 8.83 6.61 -3.47
N ILE A 95 8.40 6.48 -2.23
CA ILE A 95 7.37 7.34 -1.66
C ILE A 95 8.03 8.40 -0.80
N ASP A 96 7.78 9.67 -1.12
CA ASP A 96 8.23 10.79 -0.30
C ASP A 96 7.32 10.87 0.93
N LYS A 97 7.88 10.71 2.12
CA LYS A 97 7.12 10.71 3.38
C LYS A 97 6.47 12.05 3.67
N ARG A 98 7.05 13.13 3.16
CA ARG A 98 6.56 14.49 3.41
C ARG A 98 5.38 14.84 2.50
N THR A 99 5.45 14.47 1.23
CA THR A 99 4.44 14.85 0.23
C THR A 99 3.40 13.77 -0.04
N GLY A 100 3.72 12.51 0.27
CA GLY A 100 2.86 11.38 -0.08
C GLY A 100 2.89 11.05 -1.58
N ILE A 101 3.91 11.51 -2.30
CA ILE A 101 4.05 11.24 -3.73
C ILE A 101 4.96 10.02 -3.93
N ALA A 102 4.43 9.03 -4.66
CA ALA A 102 5.18 7.84 -5.03
C ALA A 102 5.65 7.98 -6.47
N LYS A 103 6.95 7.83 -6.70
CA LYS A 103 7.52 7.88 -8.04
C LYS A 103 8.02 6.52 -8.46
N SER A 104 7.59 6.05 -9.64
CA SER A 104 8.06 4.80 -10.21
C SER A 104 9.51 4.95 -10.69
N ARG A 105 10.36 4.01 -10.31
CA ARG A 105 11.74 3.96 -10.81
C ARG A 105 11.81 3.38 -12.22
N VAL A 106 10.76 2.70 -12.65
CA VAL A 106 10.66 2.06 -13.96
C VAL A 106 10.08 3.02 -15.00
N THR A 107 8.89 3.58 -14.74
CA THR A 107 8.18 4.44 -15.70
C THR A 107 8.42 5.93 -15.47
N LYS A 108 8.93 6.31 -14.31
CA LYS A 108 9.11 7.69 -13.86
C LYS A 108 7.81 8.44 -13.60
N GLU A 109 6.68 7.76 -13.68
CA GLU A 109 5.38 8.37 -13.34
C GLU A 109 5.23 8.55 -11.85
N GLU A 110 4.45 9.56 -11.45
CA GLU A 110 4.22 9.91 -10.06
C GLU A 110 2.75 9.75 -9.70
N TYR A 111 2.50 9.27 -8.48
CA TYR A 111 1.14 9.04 -7.97
C TYR A 111 1.05 9.53 -6.53
N ALA A 112 -0.07 10.17 -6.18
CA ALA A 112 -0.34 10.51 -4.79
C ALA A 112 -0.90 9.27 -4.09
N VAL A 113 -0.37 8.93 -2.90
CA VAL A 113 -0.84 7.74 -2.16
C VAL A 113 -2.05 8.02 -1.28
N TYR A 114 -2.52 9.26 -1.26
CA TYR A 114 -3.74 9.64 -0.53
C TYR A 114 -4.91 9.93 -1.47
#